data_aef869f7e612702f46d29ef62b4858ec
#
_entry.id   aef869f7e612702f46d29ef62b4858ec
#
_cell.length_a   1.000
_cell.length_b   1.000
_cell.length_c   1.000
_cell.angle_alpha   90.00
_cell.angle_beta   90.00
_cell.angle_gamma   90.00
#
_symmetry.space_group_name_H-M   'P 1'
#
loop_
_entity.id
_entity.type
_entity.pdbx_description
1 polymer ?
#
loop_
_entity_poly.entity_id
_entity_poly.type
_entity_poly.pdbx_seq_one_letter_code
_entity_poly.pdbx_strand_id
1 'polypeptide(L)'
;QYKFRDLTIEELKKFNKTYPNFVFSMNTYTFKDGSQKDLLNFSGTVPVKYGNSYNIPVCLWIMDSHPFAPPICFLKPTANMGISVGKHVDARGRIYLPYLQSWRHPQSTVIGLIKEMIAKFEEELPLYSLSSSDADRQSELLSYIAKITEGETDTKAKGKIGGHKDGCFNKITVIGAGDLGMACVLAITAKGAADKVVLLDLSEGAAKGGTMDLEIFSLPNVEISKDLSTSANSKVVVLTVNSLGNAQTYLDVIQSNVELFRGIIPAISHYSQNSILLVASHPVEIMTYVSWKLSAFPKSRVVGVGGNLDTKRFQYILTNLLKAEVLGKDAWIVGEQGEEKVPSWTNCNSAAHQIEMAARNSREKVANRALEVLKGKGQRSWSVGLSVADLTDSILKDKRKVHCVSTLAKECYNINSEVFLSLPCILGTHGVIEMMKLEEDPVVIEKLQSSAASIHDLQQQLKL
;
A
#
# COMPACT_ATOMS: atom_id res chain seq x y z
N GLN A 1 -36.94 -9.50 -6.72
CA GLN A 1 -37.38 -10.87 -7.05
C GLN A 1 -36.27 -11.58 -7.84
N TYR A 2 -35.95 -12.81 -7.42
CA TYR A 2 -34.96 -13.63 -8.10
C TYR A 2 -35.53 -14.23 -9.37
N LYS A 3 -34.83 -14.10 -10.48
CA LYS A 3 -35.25 -14.59 -11.81
C LYS A 3 -35.28 -16.13 -11.86
N PHE A 4 -34.41 -16.80 -11.11
CA PHE A 4 -34.24 -18.26 -11.09
C PHE A 4 -34.37 -18.78 -9.65
N ARG A 5 -35.48 -18.48 -9.02
CA ARG A 5 -35.70 -18.70 -7.59
C ARG A 5 -35.46 -20.16 -7.16
N ASP A 6 -35.98 -21.13 -7.90
CA ASP A 6 -35.91 -22.53 -7.50
C ASP A 6 -34.48 -23.08 -7.59
N LEU A 7 -33.74 -22.74 -8.64
CA LEU A 7 -32.34 -23.09 -8.79
C LEU A 7 -31.49 -22.46 -7.70
N THR A 8 -31.76 -21.18 -7.38
CA THR A 8 -31.06 -20.46 -6.32
C THR A 8 -31.30 -21.09 -4.95
N ILE A 9 -32.54 -21.43 -4.64
CA ILE A 9 -32.91 -22.08 -3.38
C ILE A 9 -32.25 -23.46 -3.25
N GLU A 10 -32.27 -24.25 -4.32
CA GLU A 10 -31.67 -25.60 -4.32
C GLU A 10 -30.13 -25.49 -4.04
N GLU A 11 -29.44 -24.60 -4.72
CA GLU A 11 -28.02 -24.41 -4.52
C GLU A 11 -27.69 -23.92 -3.12
N LEU A 12 -28.44 -22.92 -2.62
CA LEU A 12 -28.18 -22.36 -1.29
C LEU A 12 -28.55 -23.34 -0.16
N LYS A 13 -29.51 -24.25 -0.37
CA LYS A 13 -29.77 -25.35 0.57
C LYS A 13 -28.60 -26.33 0.65
N LYS A 14 -27.99 -26.68 -0.49
CA LYS A 14 -26.77 -27.50 -0.54
C LYS A 14 -25.63 -26.80 0.17
N PHE A 15 -25.44 -25.50 -0.09
CA PHE A 15 -24.44 -24.66 0.57
C PHE A 15 -24.62 -24.64 2.08
N ASN A 16 -25.84 -24.37 2.58
CA ASN A 16 -26.12 -24.31 4.01
C ASN A 16 -25.89 -25.65 4.74
N LYS A 17 -26.05 -26.76 4.03
CA LYS A 17 -25.76 -28.10 4.56
C LYS A 17 -24.25 -28.32 4.76
N THR A 18 -23.43 -27.74 3.88
CA THR A 18 -21.97 -27.85 3.92
C THR A 18 -21.34 -26.83 4.88
N TYR A 19 -21.91 -25.62 4.93
CA TYR A 19 -21.45 -24.50 5.74
C TYR A 19 -22.58 -23.95 6.63
N PRO A 20 -22.96 -24.65 7.71
CA PRO A 20 -24.12 -24.29 8.54
C PRO A 20 -23.90 -23.03 9.39
N ASN A 21 -22.67 -22.54 9.46
CA ASN A 21 -22.30 -21.33 10.21
C ASN A 21 -22.64 -20.01 9.48
N PHE A 22 -23.16 -20.07 8.25
CA PHE A 22 -23.58 -18.89 7.53
C PHE A 22 -25.02 -18.51 7.88
N VAL A 23 -25.23 -17.22 8.16
CA VAL A 23 -26.52 -16.63 8.48
C VAL A 23 -27.05 -15.87 7.28
N PHE A 24 -28.29 -16.17 6.88
CA PHE A 24 -28.96 -15.56 5.72
C PHE A 24 -29.83 -14.40 6.15
N SER A 25 -29.79 -13.30 5.39
CA SER A 25 -30.69 -12.14 5.58
C SER A 25 -30.98 -11.47 4.24
N MET A 26 -32.08 -10.72 4.19
CA MET A 26 -32.40 -9.84 3.06
C MET A 26 -32.00 -8.42 3.43
N ASN A 27 -31.13 -7.82 2.65
CA ASN A 27 -30.66 -6.45 2.89
C ASN A 27 -30.61 -5.67 1.57
N THR A 28 -30.67 -4.38 1.67
CA THR A 28 -30.56 -3.48 0.52
C THR A 28 -29.10 -3.34 0.11
N TYR A 29 -28.80 -3.71 -1.13
CA TYR A 29 -27.49 -3.48 -1.75
C TYR A 29 -27.55 -2.22 -2.63
N THR A 30 -26.64 -1.29 -2.42
CA THR A 30 -26.51 -0.09 -3.23
C THR A 30 -25.42 -0.27 -4.26
N PHE A 31 -25.80 -0.19 -5.54
CA PHE A 31 -24.88 -0.26 -6.66
C PHE A 31 -24.17 1.08 -6.86
N LYS A 32 -23.14 1.10 -7.74
CA LYS A 32 -22.36 2.30 -8.04
C LYS A 32 -23.14 3.46 -8.65
N ASP A 33 -24.13 3.13 -9.45
CA ASP A 33 -25.03 4.10 -10.09
C ASP A 33 -26.05 4.70 -9.11
N GLY A 34 -25.94 4.34 -7.81
CA GLY A 34 -26.88 4.75 -6.77
C GLY A 34 -28.17 3.93 -6.74
N SER A 35 -28.38 3.01 -7.68
CA SER A 35 -29.54 2.12 -7.67
C SER A 35 -29.48 1.17 -6.47
N GLN A 36 -30.64 0.80 -5.94
CA GLN A 36 -30.76 -0.07 -4.77
C GLN A 36 -31.60 -1.29 -5.10
N LYS A 37 -31.17 -2.43 -4.58
CA LYS A 37 -31.94 -3.68 -4.65
C LYS A 37 -31.86 -4.44 -3.34
N ASP A 38 -32.97 -5.02 -2.96
CA ASP A 38 -32.99 -5.98 -1.86
C ASP A 38 -32.49 -7.33 -2.37
N LEU A 39 -31.33 -7.73 -1.87
CA LEU A 39 -30.67 -8.95 -2.24
C LEU A 39 -30.45 -9.84 -1.02
N LEU A 40 -30.44 -11.15 -1.28
CA LEU A 40 -30.05 -12.13 -0.28
C LEU A 40 -28.55 -11.98 0.01
N ASN A 41 -28.27 -11.84 1.29
CA ASN A 41 -26.94 -11.71 1.82
C ASN A 41 -26.74 -12.83 2.84
N PHE A 42 -25.57 -13.44 2.85
CA PHE A 42 -25.22 -14.36 3.90
C PHE A 42 -23.79 -14.14 4.38
N SER A 43 -23.65 -14.17 5.69
CA SER A 43 -22.41 -13.88 6.40
C SER A 43 -22.03 -15.06 7.29
N GLY A 44 -20.75 -15.37 7.30
CA GLY A 44 -20.20 -16.44 8.11
C GLY A 44 -18.68 -16.36 8.12
N THR A 45 -18.05 -17.43 8.56
CA THR A 45 -16.60 -17.55 8.58
C THR A 45 -16.14 -18.72 7.74
N VAL A 46 -15.01 -18.54 7.08
CA VAL A 46 -14.31 -19.60 6.34
C VAL A 46 -13.04 -20.00 7.08
N PRO A 47 -12.78 -21.32 7.27
CA PRO A 47 -11.58 -21.79 7.94
C PRO A 47 -10.40 -21.73 6.99
N VAL A 48 -9.34 -21.04 7.39
CA VAL A 48 -8.12 -20.85 6.62
C VAL A 48 -6.91 -21.30 7.44
N LYS A 49 -6.03 -22.10 6.86
CA LYS A 49 -4.78 -22.54 7.48
C LYS A 49 -3.60 -21.77 6.89
N TYR A 50 -3.01 -20.93 7.69
CA TYR A 50 -1.80 -20.17 7.35
C TYR A 50 -0.85 -20.16 8.56
N GLY A 51 -0.05 -21.22 8.66
CA GLY A 51 0.70 -21.50 9.89
C GLY A 51 -0.22 -21.93 11.05
N ASN A 52 -1.15 -21.08 11.42
CA ASN A 52 -2.23 -21.36 12.38
C ASN A 52 -3.60 -21.46 11.68
N SER A 53 -4.62 -21.89 12.40
CA SER A 53 -6.00 -21.92 11.90
C SER A 53 -6.72 -20.61 12.22
N TYR A 54 -7.31 -20.01 11.20
CA TYR A 54 -8.07 -18.74 11.29
C TYR A 54 -9.49 -18.94 10.76
N ASN A 55 -10.44 -18.25 11.37
CA ASN A 55 -11.81 -18.15 10.87
C ASN A 55 -11.98 -16.76 10.26
N ILE A 56 -11.95 -16.68 8.94
CA ILE A 56 -12.04 -15.41 8.20
C ILE A 56 -13.50 -15.04 7.98
N PRO A 57 -13.96 -13.91 8.53
CA PRO A 57 -15.35 -13.47 8.35
C PRO A 57 -15.58 -12.91 6.96
N VAL A 58 -16.58 -13.45 6.28
CA VAL A 58 -16.95 -13.09 4.91
C VAL A 58 -18.45 -12.86 4.77
N CYS A 59 -18.83 -12.08 3.77
CA CYS A 59 -20.18 -11.78 3.40
C CYS A 59 -20.36 -11.93 1.89
N LEU A 60 -21.39 -12.67 1.47
CA LEU A 60 -21.71 -12.89 0.08
C LEU A 60 -23.10 -12.30 -0.23
N TRP A 61 -23.17 -11.57 -1.34
CA TRP A 61 -24.41 -11.03 -1.89
C TRP A 61 -24.79 -11.80 -3.13
N ILE A 62 -25.98 -12.39 -3.14
CA ILE A 62 -26.50 -13.17 -4.23
C ILE A 62 -27.26 -12.26 -5.19
N MET A 63 -26.80 -12.19 -6.42
CA MET A 63 -27.45 -11.39 -7.46
C MET A 63 -28.81 -11.98 -7.86
N ASP A 64 -29.71 -11.14 -8.32
CA ASP A 64 -31.06 -11.54 -8.75
C ASP A 64 -31.07 -12.49 -9.96
N SER A 65 -29.97 -12.54 -10.71
CA SER A 65 -29.73 -13.46 -11.83
C SER A 65 -28.96 -14.73 -11.44
N HIS A 66 -28.70 -14.96 -10.14
CA HIS A 66 -28.08 -16.19 -9.68
C HIS A 66 -28.94 -17.41 -10.07
N PRO A 67 -28.38 -18.55 -10.49
CA PRO A 67 -26.96 -18.96 -10.46
C PRO A 67 -26.13 -18.56 -11.71
N PHE A 68 -26.67 -17.79 -12.63
CA PHE A 68 -25.96 -17.39 -13.85
C PHE A 68 -24.99 -16.23 -13.64
N ALA A 69 -25.23 -15.39 -12.63
CA ALA A 69 -24.27 -14.35 -12.22
C ALA A 69 -23.54 -14.74 -10.94
N PRO A 70 -22.25 -14.40 -10.82
CA PRO A 70 -21.48 -14.66 -9.62
C PRO A 70 -21.97 -13.83 -8.42
N PRO A 71 -21.78 -14.33 -7.19
CA PRO A 71 -21.97 -13.53 -5.99
C PRO A 71 -20.97 -12.37 -5.90
N ILE A 72 -21.35 -11.33 -5.18
CA ILE A 72 -20.41 -10.27 -4.77
C ILE A 72 -19.93 -10.61 -3.36
N CYS A 73 -18.60 -10.69 -3.18
CA CYS A 73 -18.01 -11.15 -1.94
C CYS A 73 -17.22 -10.04 -1.25
N PHE A 74 -17.37 -9.94 0.07
CA PHE A 74 -16.63 -9.01 0.91
C PHE A 74 -16.07 -9.70 2.14
N LEU A 75 -14.93 -9.25 2.62
CA LEU A 75 -14.52 -9.47 4.01
C LEU A 75 -15.42 -8.67 4.93
N LYS A 76 -15.64 -9.21 6.13
CA LYS A 76 -16.43 -8.56 7.18
C LYS A 76 -15.60 -8.47 8.47
N PRO A 77 -14.50 -7.68 8.47
CA PRO A 77 -13.59 -7.61 9.61
C PRO A 77 -14.32 -7.13 10.86
N THR A 78 -13.98 -7.71 12.00
CA THR A 78 -14.39 -7.20 13.31
C THR A 78 -13.51 -6.02 13.73
N ALA A 79 -13.88 -5.34 14.83
CA ALA A 79 -13.14 -4.19 15.35
C ALA A 79 -11.64 -4.49 15.61
N ASN A 80 -11.30 -5.76 15.85
CA ASN A 80 -9.93 -6.20 16.14
C ASN A 80 -9.18 -6.72 14.90
N MET A 81 -9.71 -6.51 13.71
CA MET A 81 -9.14 -7.01 12.45
C MET A 81 -8.91 -5.87 11.46
N GLY A 82 -7.77 -5.88 10.80
CA GLY A 82 -7.46 -5.01 9.69
C GLY A 82 -7.46 -5.79 8.37
N ILE A 83 -7.80 -5.11 7.27
CA ILE A 83 -7.78 -5.69 5.93
C ILE A 83 -6.35 -5.66 5.40
N SER A 84 -5.84 -6.82 4.98
CA SER A 84 -4.59 -6.94 4.22
C SER A 84 -4.92 -6.85 2.74
N VAL A 85 -4.59 -5.72 2.13
CA VAL A 85 -4.81 -5.51 0.69
C VAL A 85 -3.82 -6.35 -0.10
N GLY A 86 -4.32 -7.14 -1.04
CA GLY A 86 -3.50 -8.04 -1.84
C GLY A 86 -4.11 -8.34 -3.22
N LYS A 87 -3.65 -9.39 -3.85
CA LYS A 87 -4.12 -9.80 -5.20
C LYS A 87 -5.62 -10.13 -5.26
N HIS A 88 -6.18 -10.55 -4.13
CA HIS A 88 -7.56 -11.05 -4.06
C HIS A 88 -8.48 -10.20 -3.20
N VAL A 89 -7.97 -9.15 -2.55
CA VAL A 89 -8.75 -8.28 -1.66
C VAL A 89 -8.34 -6.84 -1.83
N ASP A 90 -9.31 -5.95 -2.01
CA ASP A 90 -9.08 -4.50 -2.06
C ASP A 90 -9.18 -3.85 -0.67
N ALA A 91 -8.89 -2.55 -0.60
CA ALA A 91 -8.91 -1.77 0.64
C ALA A 91 -10.31 -1.68 1.31
N ARG A 92 -11.38 -1.98 0.57
CA ARG A 92 -12.75 -2.06 1.11
C ARG A 92 -13.15 -3.47 1.54
N GLY A 93 -12.23 -4.43 1.41
CA GLY A 93 -12.50 -5.83 1.71
C GLY A 93 -13.27 -6.56 0.61
N ARG A 94 -13.41 -5.98 -0.59
CA ARG A 94 -14.02 -6.72 -1.71
C ARG A 94 -13.07 -7.81 -2.18
N ILE A 95 -13.62 -8.99 -2.40
CA ILE A 95 -12.88 -10.21 -2.76
C ILE A 95 -12.95 -10.41 -4.28
N TYR A 96 -11.78 -10.61 -4.89
CA TYR A 96 -11.60 -10.87 -6.32
C TYR A 96 -10.92 -12.22 -6.52
N LEU A 97 -11.61 -13.15 -7.13
CA LEU A 97 -11.09 -14.49 -7.39
C LEU A 97 -11.21 -14.83 -8.87
N PRO A 98 -10.25 -15.57 -9.45
CA PRO A 98 -10.38 -16.10 -10.81
C PRO A 98 -11.68 -16.87 -11.02
N TYR A 99 -12.13 -17.58 -10.00
CA TYR A 99 -13.38 -18.34 -10.01
C TYR A 99 -14.61 -17.44 -10.26
N LEU A 100 -14.63 -16.22 -9.70
CA LEU A 100 -15.72 -15.26 -9.95
C LEU A 100 -15.71 -14.72 -11.38
N GLN A 101 -14.52 -14.59 -11.99
CA GLN A 101 -14.37 -14.12 -13.36
C GLN A 101 -14.83 -15.16 -14.40
N SER A 102 -14.51 -16.41 -14.12
CA SER A 102 -14.85 -17.54 -14.98
C SER A 102 -16.18 -18.20 -14.60
N TRP A 103 -17.02 -17.50 -13.84
CA TRP A 103 -18.29 -18.02 -13.34
C TRP A 103 -19.19 -18.50 -14.48
N ARG A 104 -19.60 -19.75 -14.42
CA ARG A 104 -20.44 -20.39 -15.44
C ARG A 104 -21.30 -21.48 -14.81
N HIS A 105 -22.61 -21.26 -14.81
CA HIS A 105 -23.56 -22.28 -14.37
C HIS A 105 -23.67 -23.40 -15.43
N PRO A 106 -23.76 -24.70 -15.05
CA PRO A 106 -23.81 -25.27 -13.70
C PRO A 106 -22.45 -25.62 -13.08
N GLN A 107 -21.33 -25.36 -13.76
CA GLN A 107 -19.98 -25.74 -13.32
C GLN A 107 -19.54 -24.93 -12.07
N SER A 108 -19.92 -23.66 -12.01
CA SER A 108 -19.61 -22.79 -10.87
C SER A 108 -20.72 -22.84 -9.84
N THR A 109 -20.35 -22.98 -8.58
CA THR A 109 -21.25 -23.06 -7.44
C THR A 109 -20.71 -22.23 -6.26
N VAL A 110 -21.58 -21.86 -5.32
CA VAL A 110 -21.16 -21.14 -4.11
C VAL A 110 -20.24 -22.00 -3.24
N ILE A 111 -20.45 -23.31 -3.19
CA ILE A 111 -19.54 -24.25 -2.50
C ILE A 111 -18.15 -24.23 -3.14
N GLY A 112 -18.09 -24.28 -4.48
CA GLY A 112 -16.85 -24.19 -5.22
C GLY A 112 -16.13 -22.86 -5.01
N LEU A 113 -16.88 -21.76 -4.95
CA LEU A 113 -16.38 -20.43 -4.64
C LEU A 113 -15.72 -20.37 -3.26
N ILE A 114 -16.37 -20.91 -2.23
CA ILE A 114 -15.79 -20.93 -0.87
C ILE A 114 -14.53 -21.77 -0.82
N LYS A 115 -14.46 -22.90 -1.51
CA LYS A 115 -13.24 -23.73 -1.59
C LYS A 115 -12.10 -22.97 -2.23
N GLU A 116 -12.34 -22.28 -3.32
CA GLU A 116 -11.33 -21.45 -4.00
C GLU A 116 -10.91 -20.27 -3.11
N MET A 117 -11.86 -19.64 -2.43
CA MET A 117 -11.60 -18.56 -1.48
C MET A 117 -10.67 -19.03 -0.35
N ILE A 118 -10.93 -20.18 0.23
CA ILE A 118 -10.08 -20.79 1.27
C ILE A 118 -8.67 -21.01 0.72
N ALA A 119 -8.54 -21.63 -0.46
CA ALA A 119 -7.25 -21.90 -1.07
C ALA A 119 -6.43 -20.61 -1.28
N LYS A 120 -7.06 -19.55 -1.79
CA LYS A 120 -6.39 -18.27 -2.01
C LYS A 120 -6.04 -17.54 -0.71
N PHE A 121 -6.86 -17.66 0.31
CA PHE A 121 -6.57 -17.09 1.63
C PHE A 121 -5.51 -17.89 2.40
N GLU A 122 -5.30 -19.16 2.07
CA GLU A 122 -4.17 -19.96 2.55
C GLU A 122 -2.84 -19.59 1.89
N GLU A 123 -2.88 -19.05 0.68
CA GLU A 123 -1.71 -18.47 0.01
C GLU A 123 -1.38 -17.07 0.56
N GLU A 124 -2.40 -16.25 0.82
CA GLU A 124 -2.27 -14.85 1.26
C GLU A 124 -3.41 -14.49 2.21
N LEU A 125 -3.09 -14.30 3.50
CA LEU A 125 -4.09 -13.95 4.50
C LEU A 125 -4.72 -12.58 4.21
N PRO A 126 -6.05 -12.49 4.10
CA PRO A 126 -6.73 -11.24 3.76
C PRO A 126 -6.95 -10.31 4.95
N LEU A 127 -6.71 -10.79 6.16
CA LEU A 127 -6.91 -10.06 7.42
C LEU A 127 -5.70 -10.23 8.34
N TYR A 128 -5.47 -9.22 9.17
CA TYR A 128 -4.50 -9.27 10.26
C TYR A 128 -5.16 -8.83 11.57
N SER A 129 -4.62 -9.32 12.70
CA SER A 129 -5.06 -8.91 14.03
C SER A 129 -4.60 -7.49 14.34
N LEU A 130 -5.54 -6.63 14.75
CA LEU A 130 -5.23 -5.38 15.41
C LEU A 130 -4.98 -5.72 16.89
N SER A 131 -3.72 -5.70 17.34
CA SER A 131 -3.45 -5.80 18.76
C SER A 131 -3.93 -4.53 19.46
N SER A 132 -4.39 -4.63 20.69
CA SER A 132 -4.75 -3.45 21.51
C SER A 132 -3.61 -2.43 21.59
N SER A 133 -2.36 -2.90 21.54
CA SER A 133 -1.16 -2.04 21.49
C SER A 133 -1.04 -1.22 20.21
N ASP A 134 -1.67 -1.60 19.12
CA ASP A 134 -1.59 -0.87 17.86
C ASP A 134 -2.65 0.23 17.75
N ALA A 135 -3.84 -0.01 18.30
CA ALA A 135 -4.86 1.02 18.48
C ALA A 135 -4.37 2.07 19.51
N ASP A 136 -3.72 1.61 20.57
CA ASP A 136 -3.11 2.47 21.59
C ASP A 136 -1.96 3.31 21.01
N ARG A 137 -1.10 2.74 20.15
CA ARG A 137 -0.01 3.47 19.47
C ARG A 137 -0.53 4.50 18.46
N GLN A 138 -1.61 4.19 17.76
CA GLN A 138 -2.25 5.15 16.86
C GLN A 138 -2.87 6.31 17.67
N SER A 139 -3.50 6.00 18.79
CA SER A 139 -4.02 6.97 19.75
C SER A 139 -2.90 7.79 20.40
N GLU A 140 -1.78 7.15 20.77
CA GLU A 140 -0.60 7.83 21.30
C GLU A 140 0.05 8.76 20.26
N LEU A 141 0.14 8.34 18.99
CA LEU A 141 0.66 9.19 17.93
C LEU A 141 -0.23 10.41 17.72
N LEU A 142 -1.54 10.23 17.67
CA LEU A 142 -2.50 11.32 17.56
C LEU A 142 -2.45 12.25 18.79
N SER A 143 -2.31 11.69 19.99
CA SER A 143 -2.14 12.46 21.24
C SER A 143 -0.81 13.21 21.26
N TYR A 144 0.27 12.62 20.74
CA TYR A 144 1.57 13.26 20.63
C TYR A 144 1.53 14.43 19.65
N ILE A 145 0.88 14.25 18.49
CA ILE A 145 0.67 15.30 17.50
C ILE A 145 -0.19 16.43 18.07
N ALA A 146 -1.27 16.11 18.79
CA ALA A 146 -2.11 17.10 19.47
C ALA A 146 -1.30 17.92 20.51
N LYS A 147 -0.44 17.28 21.29
CA LYS A 147 0.44 17.96 22.24
C LYS A 147 1.45 18.89 21.59
N ILE A 148 1.99 18.53 20.41
CA ILE A 148 2.89 19.40 19.65
C ILE A 148 2.12 20.63 19.14
N THR A 149 0.89 20.46 18.67
CA THR A 149 0.06 21.57 18.18
C THR A 149 -0.45 22.48 19.29
N GLU A 150 -0.72 21.94 20.49
CA GLU A 150 -1.10 22.75 21.69
C GLU A 150 0.10 23.50 22.29
N GLY A 151 1.31 22.97 22.20
CA GLY A 151 2.51 23.57 22.75
C GLY A 151 3.03 24.80 21.99
N GLU A 152 2.61 25.01 20.75
CA GLU A 152 3.03 26.17 19.95
C GLU A 152 2.19 27.43 20.19
N THR A 153 1.06 27.34 20.91
CA THR A 153 0.21 28.50 21.19
C THR A 153 0.69 29.36 22.34
N ASP A 154 1.67 28.92 23.13
CA ASP A 154 2.11 29.63 24.38
C ASP A 154 3.53 30.19 24.34
N THR A 155 4.22 30.21 23.23
CA THR A 155 5.51 30.90 23.14
C THR A 155 5.51 32.04 22.14
N LYS A 156 4.89 33.16 22.53
CA LYS A 156 5.41 34.48 22.14
C LYS A 156 6.78 34.67 22.78
N ALA A 157 7.79 34.06 22.27
CA ALA A 157 9.18 34.39 22.54
C ALA A 157 9.75 35.20 21.40
N LYS A 158 9.88 36.48 21.64
CA LYS A 158 10.82 37.37 20.95
C LYS A 158 12.16 36.67 20.76
N GLY A 159 12.64 36.57 19.55
CA GLY A 159 14.02 36.18 19.40
C GLY A 159 14.53 36.01 18.01
N LYS A 160 15.03 37.12 17.46
CA LYS A 160 16.07 37.23 16.43
C LYS A 160 15.72 36.74 15.01
N ILE A 161 15.37 37.74 14.23
CA ILE A 161 15.70 37.89 12.81
C ILE A 161 17.20 37.54 12.62
N GLY A 162 17.46 36.38 12.12
CA GLY A 162 18.78 35.93 11.69
C GLY A 162 18.68 35.53 10.23
N GLY A 163 19.26 36.35 9.36
CA GLY A 163 19.78 36.06 8.05
C GLY A 163 18.90 35.26 7.09
N HIS A 164 18.19 35.95 6.19
CA HIS A 164 17.72 35.39 4.93
C HIS A 164 18.93 34.81 4.16
N LYS A 165 19.12 33.51 4.29
CA LYS A 165 19.61 32.70 3.19
C LYS A 165 18.41 32.44 2.33
N ASP A 166 18.51 32.59 1.01
CA ASP A 166 17.45 32.30 0.03
C ASP A 166 16.80 30.96 0.36
N GLY A 167 15.76 31.03 1.15
CA GLY A 167 15.10 29.88 1.74
C GLY A 167 14.14 29.30 0.72
N CYS A 168 14.57 28.26 0.08
CA CYS A 168 13.73 27.45 -0.78
C CYS A 168 12.55 26.94 0.04
N PHE A 169 11.34 27.44 -0.23
CA PHE A 169 10.09 27.10 0.45
C PHE A 169 9.75 25.62 0.21
N ASN A 170 9.69 24.83 1.28
CA ASN A 170 9.45 23.39 1.24
C ASN A 170 7.96 23.08 1.30
N LYS A 171 7.33 22.98 0.14
CA LYS A 171 5.92 22.60 0.00
C LYS A 171 5.80 21.14 -0.40
N ILE A 172 4.91 20.41 0.27
CA ILE A 172 4.50 19.05 -0.07
C ILE A 172 3.01 19.06 -0.38
N THR A 173 2.62 18.38 -1.44
CA THR A 173 1.21 18.08 -1.73
C THR A 173 0.96 16.59 -1.55
N VAL A 174 -0.06 16.23 -0.76
CA VAL A 174 -0.57 14.87 -0.63
C VAL A 174 -1.89 14.76 -1.38
N ILE A 175 -1.98 13.85 -2.34
CA ILE A 175 -3.17 13.64 -3.15
C ILE A 175 -3.91 12.42 -2.65
N GLY A 176 -5.14 12.63 -2.21
CA GLY A 176 -6.02 11.62 -1.62
C GLY A 176 -6.22 11.81 -0.13
N ALA A 177 -7.47 11.96 0.29
CA ALA A 177 -7.87 12.20 1.67
C ALA A 177 -8.47 10.95 2.34
N GLY A 178 -8.08 9.77 1.89
CA GLY A 178 -8.35 8.52 2.58
C GLY A 178 -7.40 8.30 3.75
N ASP A 179 -7.52 7.15 4.42
CA ASP A 179 -6.70 6.83 5.61
C ASP A 179 -5.19 6.97 5.37
N LEU A 180 -4.71 6.56 4.20
CA LEU A 180 -3.30 6.68 3.86
C LEU A 180 -2.87 8.13 3.67
N GLY A 181 -3.66 8.93 2.95
CA GLY A 181 -3.36 10.35 2.74
C GLY A 181 -3.36 11.13 4.05
N MET A 182 -4.35 10.88 4.91
CA MET A 182 -4.44 11.45 6.25
C MET A 182 -3.23 11.07 7.11
N ALA A 183 -2.85 9.79 7.10
CA ALA A 183 -1.68 9.31 7.82
C ALA A 183 -0.38 9.98 7.32
N CYS A 184 -0.25 10.18 6.00
CA CYS A 184 0.89 10.90 5.42
C CYS A 184 0.94 12.35 5.88
N VAL A 185 -0.17 13.08 5.85
CA VAL A 185 -0.25 14.48 6.30
C VAL A 185 0.17 14.59 7.76
N LEU A 186 -0.39 13.76 8.64
CA LEU A 186 -0.07 13.76 10.06
C LEU A 186 1.40 13.45 10.32
N ALA A 187 1.95 12.43 9.66
CA ALA A 187 3.34 12.03 9.84
C ALA A 187 4.33 13.08 9.29
N ILE A 188 4.05 13.68 8.13
CA ILE A 188 4.86 14.75 7.55
C ILE A 188 4.85 15.99 8.46
N THR A 189 3.67 16.35 8.97
CA THR A 189 3.53 17.48 9.91
C THR A 189 4.31 17.23 11.21
N ALA A 190 4.19 16.03 11.77
CA ALA A 190 4.94 15.64 12.97
C ALA A 190 6.46 15.64 12.76
N LYS A 191 6.94 15.34 11.57
CA LYS A 191 8.35 15.38 11.19
C LYS A 191 8.90 16.81 11.08
N GLY A 192 8.05 17.78 10.79
CA GLY A 192 8.39 19.20 10.74
C GLY A 192 9.34 19.60 9.61
N ALA A 193 9.46 18.80 8.55
CA ALA A 193 10.38 19.09 7.45
C ALA A 193 9.78 20.04 6.39
N ALA A 194 8.45 20.09 6.29
CA ALA A 194 7.75 20.90 5.29
C ALA A 194 7.31 22.24 5.89
N ASP A 195 7.46 23.31 5.10
CA ASP A 195 6.93 24.65 5.44
C ASP A 195 5.42 24.72 5.22
N LYS A 196 4.91 23.95 4.26
CA LYS A 196 3.49 23.83 3.92
C LYS A 196 3.15 22.44 3.42
N VAL A 197 2.03 21.91 3.88
CA VAL A 197 1.44 20.67 3.38
C VAL A 197 0.06 20.97 2.80
N VAL A 198 -0.17 20.58 1.56
CA VAL A 198 -1.48 20.65 0.90
C VAL A 198 -2.05 19.26 0.83
N LEU A 199 -3.27 19.06 1.34
CA LEU A 199 -4.04 17.84 1.15
C LEU A 199 -5.11 18.08 0.09
N LEU A 200 -4.99 17.35 -1.03
CA LEU A 200 -5.99 17.38 -2.09
C LEU A 200 -7.02 16.27 -1.88
N ASP A 201 -8.22 16.68 -1.51
CA ASP A 201 -9.38 15.81 -1.38
C ASP A 201 -10.17 15.78 -2.68
N LEU A 202 -9.95 14.77 -3.51
CA LEU A 202 -10.63 14.58 -4.79
C LEU A 202 -11.94 13.80 -4.65
N SER A 203 -12.35 13.47 -3.41
CA SER A 203 -13.57 12.72 -3.14
C SER A 203 -14.83 13.56 -3.37
N GLU A 204 -15.88 12.90 -3.84
CA GLU A 204 -17.22 13.47 -3.96
C GLU A 204 -18.13 12.92 -2.85
N GLY A 205 -18.94 13.78 -2.24
CA GLY A 205 -20.01 13.37 -1.31
C GLY A 205 -19.56 13.04 0.11
N ALA A 206 -20.09 11.97 0.69
CA ALA A 206 -19.98 11.60 2.11
C ALA A 206 -18.58 11.26 2.63
N ALA A 207 -17.57 11.16 1.76
CA ALA A 207 -16.19 10.87 2.14
C ALA A 207 -15.46 12.05 2.81
N LYS A 208 -16.15 13.15 3.05
CA LYS A 208 -15.58 14.38 3.66
C LYS A 208 -15.26 14.28 5.15
N GLY A 209 -15.63 13.18 5.83
CA GLY A 209 -15.52 13.09 7.29
C GLY A 209 -14.10 13.31 7.82
N GLY A 210 -13.09 12.72 7.17
CA GLY A 210 -11.70 12.84 7.60
C GLY A 210 -11.11 14.25 7.42
N THR A 211 -11.40 14.91 6.31
CA THR A 211 -10.96 16.29 6.05
C THR A 211 -11.63 17.29 6.99
N MET A 212 -12.88 17.07 7.35
CA MET A 212 -13.61 17.88 8.31
C MET A 212 -12.90 17.91 9.68
N ASP A 213 -12.40 16.79 10.14
CA ASP A 213 -11.67 16.71 11.41
C ASP A 213 -10.37 17.53 11.38
N LEU A 214 -9.64 17.49 10.26
CA LEU A 214 -8.45 18.34 10.09
C LEU A 214 -8.80 19.83 10.02
N GLU A 215 -9.95 20.20 9.45
CA GLU A 215 -10.43 21.58 9.43
C GLU A 215 -10.81 22.05 10.84
N ILE A 216 -11.49 21.21 11.64
CA ILE A 216 -11.93 21.52 12.99
C ILE A 216 -10.71 21.71 13.92
N PHE A 217 -9.74 20.80 13.86
CA PHE A 217 -8.58 20.81 14.75
C PHE A 217 -7.40 21.63 14.22
N SER A 218 -7.51 22.19 13.03
CA SER A 218 -6.57 23.18 12.44
C SER A 218 -5.09 22.86 12.62
N LEU A 219 -4.58 21.88 11.88
CA LEU A 219 -3.14 21.60 11.91
C LEU A 219 -2.35 22.79 11.33
N PRO A 220 -1.23 23.19 11.96
CA PRO A 220 -0.41 24.27 11.45
C PRO A 220 0.16 23.91 10.07
N ASN A 221 0.17 24.90 9.16
CA ASN A 221 0.74 24.78 7.82
C ASN A 221 0.11 23.69 6.94
N VAL A 222 -1.09 23.21 7.27
CA VAL A 222 -1.86 22.28 6.45
C VAL A 222 -3.02 23.02 5.78
N GLU A 223 -3.08 22.91 4.47
CA GLU A 223 -4.18 23.42 3.64
C GLU A 223 -4.93 22.27 3.00
N ILE A 224 -6.25 22.26 3.08
CA ILE A 224 -7.12 21.29 2.43
C ILE A 224 -7.74 21.95 1.20
N SER A 225 -7.65 21.31 0.05
CA SER A 225 -8.18 21.82 -1.20
C SER A 225 -8.76 20.72 -2.07
N LYS A 226 -9.61 21.10 -3.01
CA LYS A 226 -10.11 20.26 -4.11
C LYS A 226 -9.52 20.64 -5.45
N ASP A 227 -8.84 21.76 -5.50
CA ASP A 227 -8.26 22.31 -6.72
C ASP A 227 -6.83 21.84 -6.90
N LEU A 228 -6.56 21.12 -8.00
CA LEU A 228 -5.22 20.63 -8.35
C LEU A 228 -4.20 21.77 -8.49
N SER A 229 -4.64 22.99 -8.81
CA SER A 229 -3.76 24.16 -8.91
C SER A 229 -3.09 24.53 -7.57
N THR A 230 -3.70 24.16 -6.44
CA THR A 230 -3.10 24.40 -5.13
C THR A 230 -1.84 23.58 -4.89
N SER A 231 -1.59 22.55 -5.70
CA SER A 231 -0.32 21.80 -5.69
C SER A 231 0.87 22.56 -6.27
N ALA A 232 0.65 23.73 -6.86
CA ALA A 232 1.69 24.45 -7.60
C ALA A 232 2.96 24.67 -6.77
N ASN A 233 4.10 24.50 -7.43
CA ASN A 233 5.44 24.66 -6.83
C ASN A 233 5.74 23.72 -5.64
N SER A 234 5.11 22.56 -5.60
CA SER A 234 5.47 21.53 -4.62
C SER A 234 6.84 20.93 -4.93
N LYS A 235 7.61 20.66 -3.90
CA LYS A 235 8.87 19.91 -3.99
C LYS A 235 8.66 18.42 -4.10
N VAL A 236 7.66 17.92 -3.38
CA VAL A 236 7.24 16.53 -3.39
C VAL A 236 5.72 16.48 -3.54
N VAL A 237 5.26 15.62 -4.41
CA VAL A 237 3.84 15.27 -4.53
C VAL A 237 3.69 13.80 -4.17
N VAL A 238 2.95 13.52 -3.11
CA VAL A 238 2.68 12.18 -2.61
C VAL A 238 1.34 11.70 -3.16
N LEU A 239 1.35 10.59 -3.88
CA LEU A 239 0.16 9.98 -4.48
C LEU A 239 -0.33 8.84 -3.58
N THR A 240 -1.51 9.00 -3.00
CA THR A 240 -2.13 8.02 -2.09
C THR A 240 -3.50 7.55 -2.55
N VAL A 241 -3.96 8.05 -3.70
CA VAL A 241 -5.27 7.72 -4.25
C VAL A 241 -5.31 6.29 -4.79
N ASN A 242 -6.41 5.61 -4.50
CA ASN A 242 -6.76 4.33 -5.12
C ASN A 242 -8.20 4.40 -5.60
N SER A 243 -8.47 3.84 -6.75
CA SER A 243 -9.84 3.73 -7.25
C SER A 243 -10.68 2.87 -6.32
N LEU A 244 -11.86 3.36 -6.02
CA LEU A 244 -12.86 2.66 -5.22
C LEU A 244 -13.81 1.84 -6.12
N GLY A 245 -13.38 1.54 -7.32
CA GLY A 245 -14.17 0.92 -8.36
C GLY A 245 -14.74 -0.48 -8.01
N ASN A 246 -15.92 -0.82 -8.62
CA ASN A 246 -16.49 -2.18 -8.59
C ASN A 246 -15.83 -3.09 -9.65
N ALA A 247 -14.51 -3.07 -9.72
CA ALA A 247 -13.78 -3.92 -10.63
C ALA A 247 -14.02 -5.40 -10.26
N GLN A 248 -14.13 -6.25 -11.27
CA GLN A 248 -14.33 -7.69 -11.05
C GLN A 248 -13.02 -8.44 -10.95
N THR A 249 -11.96 -7.87 -11.54
CA THR A 249 -10.63 -8.48 -11.61
C THR A 249 -9.57 -7.58 -10.99
N TYR A 250 -8.45 -8.17 -10.60
CA TYR A 250 -7.30 -7.41 -10.15
C TYR A 250 -6.78 -6.44 -11.23
N LEU A 251 -6.78 -6.88 -12.49
CA LEU A 251 -6.41 -6.04 -13.62
C LEU A 251 -7.36 -4.83 -13.79
N ASP A 252 -8.66 -5.04 -13.60
CA ASP A 252 -9.65 -3.96 -13.68
C ASP A 252 -9.46 -2.93 -12.55
N VAL A 253 -9.05 -3.38 -11.35
CA VAL A 253 -8.68 -2.47 -10.25
C VAL A 253 -7.50 -1.60 -10.65
N ILE A 254 -6.45 -2.22 -11.21
CA ILE A 254 -5.26 -1.49 -11.67
C ILE A 254 -5.64 -0.52 -12.80
N GLN A 255 -6.42 -0.96 -13.77
CA GLN A 255 -6.87 -0.10 -14.88
C GLN A 255 -7.71 1.09 -14.36
N SER A 256 -8.56 0.87 -13.36
CA SER A 256 -9.30 1.96 -12.71
C SER A 256 -8.39 2.97 -12.02
N ASN A 257 -7.29 2.50 -11.43
CA ASN A 257 -6.26 3.39 -10.87
C ASN A 257 -5.52 4.16 -11.97
N VAL A 258 -5.26 3.53 -13.11
CA VAL A 258 -4.67 4.19 -14.29
C VAL A 258 -5.56 5.33 -14.78
N GLU A 259 -6.86 5.11 -14.90
CA GLU A 259 -7.82 6.16 -15.31
C GLU A 259 -7.85 7.32 -14.31
N LEU A 260 -7.80 7.01 -13.02
CA LEU A 260 -7.71 8.04 -11.98
C LEU A 260 -6.41 8.87 -12.13
N PHE A 261 -5.28 8.21 -12.35
CA PHE A 261 -3.98 8.87 -12.53
C PHE A 261 -3.91 9.70 -13.80
N ARG A 262 -4.58 9.29 -14.89
CA ARG A 262 -4.71 10.11 -16.10
C ARG A 262 -5.35 11.47 -15.85
N GLY A 263 -6.31 11.53 -14.94
CA GLY A 263 -6.96 12.79 -14.55
C GLY A 263 -6.09 13.69 -13.65
N ILE A 264 -5.11 13.11 -12.98
CA ILE A 264 -4.33 13.79 -11.93
C ILE A 264 -2.91 14.13 -12.39
N ILE A 265 -2.16 13.16 -12.90
CA ILE A 265 -0.72 13.28 -13.14
C ILE A 265 -0.36 14.39 -14.14
N PRO A 266 -1.01 14.54 -15.29
CA PRO A 266 -0.68 15.62 -16.22
C PRO A 266 -0.84 17.01 -15.61
N ALA A 267 -1.92 17.23 -14.84
CA ALA A 267 -2.14 18.51 -14.16
C ALA A 267 -1.08 18.80 -13.10
N ILE A 268 -0.76 17.81 -12.25
CA ILE A 268 0.28 17.93 -11.23
C ILE A 268 1.64 18.21 -11.87
N SER A 269 1.97 17.50 -12.95
CA SER A 269 3.22 17.72 -13.69
C SER A 269 3.33 19.12 -14.26
N HIS A 270 2.20 19.71 -14.66
CA HIS A 270 2.14 21.10 -15.13
C HIS A 270 2.33 22.10 -13.99
N TYR A 271 1.64 21.92 -12.86
CA TYR A 271 1.72 22.85 -11.73
C TYR A 271 3.02 22.74 -10.94
N SER A 272 3.63 21.57 -10.88
CA SER A 272 4.84 21.27 -10.10
C SER A 272 5.91 20.58 -10.95
N GLN A 273 6.41 21.27 -11.96
CA GLN A 273 7.31 20.73 -12.99
C GLN A 273 8.64 20.18 -12.43
N ASN A 274 9.09 20.71 -11.30
CA ASN A 274 10.35 20.30 -10.66
C ASN A 274 10.14 19.39 -9.44
N SER A 275 8.93 18.93 -9.20
CA SER A 275 8.60 18.06 -8.07
C SER A 275 9.15 16.65 -8.25
N ILE A 276 9.28 15.96 -7.12
CA ILE A 276 9.42 14.51 -7.06
C ILE A 276 8.03 13.93 -6.85
N LEU A 277 7.65 12.97 -7.70
CA LEU A 277 6.45 12.18 -7.50
C LEU A 277 6.80 11.00 -6.60
N LEU A 278 6.19 10.93 -5.42
CA LEU A 278 6.34 9.84 -4.46
C LEU A 278 5.05 9.03 -4.44
N VAL A 279 5.10 7.83 -4.98
CA VAL A 279 3.92 6.99 -5.21
C VAL A 279 3.73 6.02 -4.06
N ALA A 280 2.62 6.17 -3.35
CA ALA A 280 2.17 5.27 -2.29
C ALA A 280 0.88 4.51 -2.64
N SER A 281 0.26 4.81 -3.77
CA SER A 281 -0.90 4.08 -4.30
C SER A 281 -0.53 2.66 -4.70
N HIS A 282 -1.45 1.71 -4.50
CA HIS A 282 -1.23 0.29 -4.80
C HIS A 282 -1.76 -0.13 -6.18
N PRO A 283 -1.13 -1.11 -6.83
CA PRO A 283 0.18 -1.71 -6.51
C PRO A 283 1.33 -0.74 -6.82
N VAL A 284 2.22 -0.54 -5.87
CA VAL A 284 3.19 0.56 -5.88
C VAL A 284 4.09 0.54 -7.12
N GLU A 285 4.67 -0.59 -7.47
CA GLU A 285 5.58 -0.71 -8.60
C GLU A 285 4.90 -0.36 -9.92
N ILE A 286 3.69 -0.86 -10.14
CA ILE A 286 2.90 -0.58 -11.36
C ILE A 286 2.45 0.87 -11.39
N MET A 287 1.94 1.41 -10.28
CA MET A 287 1.48 2.79 -10.22
C MET A 287 2.64 3.81 -10.31
N THR A 288 3.83 3.43 -9.88
CA THR A 288 5.05 4.22 -10.09
C THR A 288 5.42 4.27 -11.58
N TYR A 289 5.36 3.12 -12.27
CA TYR A 289 5.53 3.06 -13.72
C TYR A 289 4.50 3.92 -14.47
N VAL A 290 3.23 3.82 -14.10
CA VAL A 290 2.15 4.63 -14.68
C VAL A 290 2.40 6.12 -14.46
N SER A 291 2.79 6.51 -13.25
CA SER A 291 3.13 7.91 -12.94
C SER A 291 4.30 8.41 -13.77
N TRP A 292 5.31 7.59 -13.98
CA TRP A 292 6.45 7.93 -14.82
C TRP A 292 6.04 8.16 -16.28
N LYS A 293 5.23 7.27 -16.84
CA LYS A 293 4.75 7.41 -18.24
C LYS A 293 3.84 8.61 -18.42
N LEU A 294 2.95 8.90 -17.47
CA LEU A 294 1.98 10.00 -17.57
C LEU A 294 2.59 11.37 -17.27
N SER A 295 3.62 11.44 -16.43
CA SER A 295 4.27 12.70 -16.06
C SER A 295 5.30 13.17 -17.08
N ALA A 296 5.88 12.27 -17.84
CA ALA A 296 7.07 12.50 -18.65
C ALA A 296 8.28 13.04 -17.85
N PHE A 297 8.28 12.84 -16.53
CA PHE A 297 9.39 13.23 -15.67
C PHE A 297 10.59 12.29 -15.85
N PRO A 298 11.81 12.76 -15.58
CA PRO A 298 12.96 11.88 -15.50
C PRO A 298 12.72 10.74 -14.50
N LYS A 299 13.22 9.54 -14.79
CA LYS A 299 13.09 8.36 -13.92
C LYS A 299 13.56 8.59 -12.48
N SER A 300 14.54 9.48 -12.28
CA SER A 300 15.07 9.84 -10.96
C SER A 300 14.08 10.61 -10.08
N ARG A 301 13.08 11.27 -10.69
CA ARG A 301 12.07 12.05 -9.97
C ARG A 301 10.71 11.35 -9.82
N VAL A 302 10.61 10.10 -10.20
CA VAL A 302 9.40 9.28 -9.99
C VAL A 302 9.79 8.08 -9.14
N VAL A 303 9.38 8.07 -7.91
CA VAL A 303 9.83 7.15 -6.87
C VAL A 303 8.61 6.53 -6.19
N GLY A 304 8.60 5.21 -6.04
CA GLY A 304 7.62 4.53 -5.21
C GLY A 304 8.11 4.35 -3.79
N VAL A 305 7.20 4.38 -2.83
CA VAL A 305 7.54 4.15 -1.40
C VAL A 305 8.14 2.77 -1.16
N GLY A 306 7.78 1.79 -1.97
CA GLY A 306 8.42 0.48 -2.09
C GLY A 306 8.73 -0.21 -0.77
N GLY A 307 9.93 -0.76 -0.70
CA GLY A 307 10.43 -1.53 0.43
C GLY A 307 10.98 -0.69 1.60
N ASN A 308 10.83 0.64 1.63
CA ASN A 308 11.43 1.47 2.68
C ASN A 308 10.93 1.08 4.08
N LEU A 309 9.62 0.91 4.26
CA LEU A 309 9.05 0.50 5.55
C LEU A 309 9.54 -0.88 5.98
N ASP A 310 9.45 -1.87 5.11
CA ASP A 310 9.85 -3.24 5.41
C ASP A 310 11.36 -3.36 5.63
N THR A 311 12.16 -2.61 4.89
CA THR A 311 13.61 -2.52 5.12
C THR A 311 13.93 -1.95 6.49
N LYS A 312 13.30 -0.86 6.90
CA LYS A 312 13.51 -0.27 8.24
C LYS A 312 13.12 -1.23 9.36
N ARG A 313 11.99 -1.93 9.19
CA ARG A 313 11.56 -2.99 10.10
C ARG A 313 12.56 -4.14 10.16
N PHE A 314 13.03 -4.60 9.00
CA PHE A 314 14.00 -5.68 8.89
C PHE A 314 15.32 -5.33 9.59
N GLN A 315 15.86 -4.16 9.30
CA GLN A 315 17.05 -3.63 9.97
C GLN A 315 16.87 -3.53 11.49
N TYR A 316 15.70 -3.04 11.94
CA TYR A 316 15.38 -2.97 13.37
C TYR A 316 15.33 -4.37 14.02
N ILE A 317 14.68 -5.33 13.37
CA ILE A 317 14.59 -6.70 13.86
C ILE A 317 15.99 -7.32 13.98
N LEU A 318 16.81 -7.18 12.95
CA LEU A 318 18.18 -7.70 12.96
C LEU A 318 19.01 -7.06 14.10
N THR A 319 18.98 -5.75 14.21
CA THR A 319 19.82 -5.00 15.16
C THR A 319 19.34 -5.14 16.59
N ASN A 320 18.05 -4.92 16.85
CA ASN A 320 17.54 -4.78 18.21
C ASN A 320 16.96 -6.07 18.79
N LEU A 321 16.27 -6.87 17.99
CA LEU A 321 15.65 -8.09 18.46
C LEU A 321 16.61 -9.31 18.39
N LEU A 322 17.36 -9.42 17.31
CA LEU A 322 18.28 -10.55 17.09
C LEU A 322 19.75 -10.22 17.41
N LYS A 323 20.04 -8.99 17.81
CA LYS A 323 21.39 -8.51 18.17
C LYS A 323 22.45 -8.72 17.07
N ALA A 324 22.01 -8.69 15.83
CA ALA A 324 22.84 -8.84 14.64
C ALA A 324 23.21 -7.48 14.02
N GLU A 325 23.82 -6.59 14.80
CA GLU A 325 24.09 -5.18 14.41
C GLU A 325 24.89 -5.06 13.12
N VAL A 326 25.88 -5.92 12.92
CA VAL A 326 26.74 -5.91 11.72
C VAL A 326 25.92 -6.24 10.47
N LEU A 327 24.90 -7.08 10.57
CA LEU A 327 24.03 -7.47 9.46
C LEU A 327 22.96 -6.39 9.14
N GLY A 328 22.55 -5.62 10.14
CA GLY A 328 21.44 -4.69 10.00
C GLY A 328 21.76 -3.47 9.12
N LYS A 329 23.01 -3.05 9.05
CA LYS A 329 23.40 -1.79 8.36
C LYS A 329 23.26 -1.86 6.85
N ASP A 330 23.56 -3.02 6.26
CA ASP A 330 23.63 -3.23 4.82
C ASP A 330 22.54 -4.18 4.33
N ALA A 331 21.51 -4.42 5.15
CA ALA A 331 20.38 -5.31 4.89
C ALA A 331 19.19 -4.54 4.31
N TRP A 332 18.57 -5.09 3.26
CA TRP A 332 17.48 -4.49 2.51
C TRP A 332 16.40 -5.52 2.20
N ILE A 333 15.17 -5.07 2.10
CA ILE A 333 14.06 -5.83 1.51
C ILE A 333 13.83 -5.30 0.11
N VAL A 334 14.17 -6.09 -0.88
CA VAL A 334 14.18 -5.69 -2.30
C VAL A 334 13.10 -6.39 -3.11
N GLY A 335 12.85 -5.89 -4.30
CA GLY A 335 11.92 -6.46 -5.28
C GLY A 335 10.54 -5.82 -5.26
N GLU A 336 9.52 -6.64 -5.39
CA GLU A 336 8.12 -6.23 -5.37
C GLU A 336 7.62 -6.05 -3.94
N GLN A 337 6.83 -5.00 -3.70
CA GLN A 337 6.14 -4.83 -2.42
C GLN A 337 5.01 -5.86 -2.32
N GLY A 338 5.07 -6.76 -1.35
CA GLY A 338 4.07 -7.81 -1.19
C GLY A 338 4.48 -8.87 -0.16
N GLU A 339 3.89 -10.03 -0.28
CA GLU A 339 4.13 -11.16 0.62
C GLU A 339 5.51 -11.79 0.42
N GLU A 340 6.02 -11.80 -0.80
CA GLU A 340 7.35 -12.32 -1.11
C GLU A 340 8.43 -11.26 -0.87
N LYS A 341 8.85 -11.15 0.38
CA LYS A 341 9.93 -10.25 0.78
C LYS A 341 11.29 -10.90 0.51
N VAL A 342 12.11 -10.21 -0.26
CA VAL A 342 13.44 -10.71 -0.65
C VAL A 342 14.52 -9.97 0.13
N PRO A 343 15.15 -10.60 1.14
CA PRO A 343 16.28 -9.99 1.83
C PRO A 343 17.51 -10.00 0.94
N SER A 344 18.24 -8.90 0.94
CA SER A 344 19.50 -8.76 0.22
C SER A 344 20.44 -7.81 0.97
N TRP A 345 21.70 -7.78 0.57
CA TRP A 345 22.72 -6.93 1.17
C TRP A 345 23.43 -6.13 0.09
N THR A 346 23.88 -4.92 0.45
CA THR A 346 24.80 -4.16 -0.39
C THR A 346 26.21 -4.68 -0.23
N ASN A 347 27.01 -4.59 -1.31
CA ASN A 347 28.42 -4.98 -1.28
C ASN A 347 29.20 -4.07 -0.33
N CYS A 348 29.61 -4.61 0.81
CA CYS A 348 30.65 -4.01 1.63
C CYS A 348 32.02 -4.47 1.09
N ASN A 349 32.81 -3.54 0.56
CA ASN A 349 34.20 -3.78 0.17
C ASN A 349 35.08 -4.00 1.40
N SER A 350 34.79 -5.02 2.20
CA SER A 350 35.66 -5.43 3.31
C SER A 350 36.36 -6.74 2.99
N ALA A 351 37.66 -6.75 3.22
CA ALA A 351 38.61 -7.82 2.93
C ALA A 351 38.39 -9.16 3.69
N ALA A 352 37.15 -9.56 3.92
CA ALA A 352 36.77 -10.70 4.75
C ALA A 352 36.21 -11.89 3.94
N HIS A 353 36.72 -12.14 2.75
CA HIS A 353 36.22 -13.19 1.85
C HIS A 353 36.38 -14.65 2.37
N GLN A 354 37.19 -14.88 3.39
CA GLN A 354 37.46 -16.24 3.92
C GLN A 354 36.61 -16.61 5.16
N ILE A 355 35.94 -15.66 5.79
CA ILE A 355 34.99 -15.91 6.90
C ILE A 355 33.58 -16.23 6.35
N GLU A 356 33.41 -16.16 5.04
CA GLU A 356 32.15 -15.96 4.34
C GLU A 356 31.24 -17.17 4.28
N MET A 357 31.76 -18.39 4.18
CA MET A 357 30.87 -19.58 4.01
C MET A 357 30.16 -20.01 5.31
N ALA A 358 30.86 -20.01 6.44
CA ALA A 358 30.22 -20.27 7.73
C ALA A 358 29.31 -19.10 8.17
N ALA A 359 29.68 -17.86 7.79
CA ALA A 359 28.90 -16.67 8.01
C ALA A 359 27.63 -16.59 7.14
N ARG A 360 27.66 -17.10 5.89
CA ARG A 360 26.48 -17.14 5.00
C ARG A 360 25.34 -17.98 5.59
N ASN A 361 25.61 -19.19 6.07
CA ASN A 361 24.58 -20.04 6.69
C ASN A 361 23.99 -19.42 7.95
N SER A 362 24.81 -18.72 8.75
CA SER A 362 24.35 -18.00 9.93
C SER A 362 23.52 -16.77 9.54
N ARG A 363 23.94 -16.02 8.52
CA ARG A 363 23.24 -14.86 7.99
C ARG A 363 21.86 -15.24 7.44
N GLU A 364 21.79 -16.32 6.67
CA GLU A 364 20.54 -16.83 6.12
C GLU A 364 19.55 -17.26 7.20
N LYS A 365 20.01 -17.99 8.22
CA LYS A 365 19.15 -18.36 9.36
C LYS A 365 18.62 -17.16 10.12
N VAL A 366 19.44 -16.16 10.37
CA VAL A 366 19.04 -14.92 11.05
C VAL A 366 18.09 -14.11 10.17
N ALA A 367 18.34 -14.03 8.86
CA ALA A 367 17.45 -13.38 7.90
C ALA A 367 16.08 -14.04 7.84
N ASN A 368 16.01 -15.36 7.75
CA ASN A 368 14.76 -16.10 7.72
C ASN A 368 13.94 -15.87 9.00
N ARG A 369 14.58 -15.90 10.17
CA ARG A 369 13.92 -15.58 11.44
C ARG A 369 13.40 -14.14 11.49
N ALA A 370 14.16 -13.18 10.95
CA ALA A 370 13.74 -11.79 10.85
C ALA A 370 12.55 -11.64 9.89
N LEU A 371 12.55 -12.36 8.76
CA LEU A 371 11.45 -12.38 7.81
C LEU A 371 10.16 -12.94 8.40
N GLU A 372 10.22 -13.99 9.20
CA GLU A 372 9.04 -14.54 9.90
C GLU A 372 8.38 -13.48 10.78
N VAL A 373 9.18 -12.72 11.53
CA VAL A 373 8.67 -11.61 12.35
C VAL A 373 8.11 -10.49 11.48
N LEU A 374 8.77 -10.19 10.36
CA LEU A 374 8.38 -9.12 9.44
C LEU A 374 7.05 -9.41 8.74
N LYS A 375 6.84 -10.66 8.30
CA LYS A 375 5.61 -11.10 7.61
C LYS A 375 4.34 -10.81 8.42
N GLY A 376 4.40 -10.89 9.74
CA GLY A 376 3.27 -10.58 10.62
C GLY A 376 2.93 -9.09 10.77
N LYS A 377 3.69 -8.16 10.17
CA LYS A 377 3.53 -6.72 10.46
C LYS A 377 2.50 -5.99 9.59
N GLY A 378 2.24 -6.42 8.37
CA GLY A 378 1.32 -5.76 7.44
C GLY A 378 1.73 -4.34 7.02
N GLN A 379 0.96 -3.74 6.12
CA GLN A 379 1.17 -2.38 5.57
C GLN A 379 0.03 -1.46 6.02
N ARG A 380 0.06 -1.04 7.29
CA ARG A 380 -0.97 -0.15 7.85
C ARG A 380 -0.77 1.29 7.40
N SER A 381 -1.85 2.03 7.20
CA SER A 381 -1.80 3.41 6.73
C SER A 381 -0.89 4.29 7.57
N TRP A 382 -0.97 4.22 8.91
CA TRP A 382 -0.12 5.01 9.79
C TRP A 382 1.37 4.64 9.68
N SER A 383 1.70 3.35 9.50
CA SER A 383 3.09 2.89 9.31
C SER A 383 3.66 3.37 7.97
N VAL A 384 2.86 3.27 6.91
CA VAL A 384 3.23 3.77 5.58
C VAL A 384 3.37 5.29 5.62
N GLY A 385 2.50 6.00 6.33
CA GLY A 385 2.61 7.45 6.56
C GLY A 385 3.94 7.84 7.20
N LEU A 386 4.40 7.11 8.22
CA LEU A 386 5.72 7.32 8.83
C LEU A 386 6.86 7.09 7.83
N SER A 387 6.75 6.07 6.98
CA SER A 387 7.73 5.80 5.92
C SER A 387 7.76 6.92 4.88
N VAL A 388 6.61 7.44 4.48
CA VAL A 388 6.49 8.58 3.57
C VAL A 388 7.15 9.81 4.19
N ALA A 389 6.91 10.09 5.46
CA ALA A 389 7.54 11.21 6.17
C ALA A 389 9.07 11.07 6.24
N ASP A 390 9.59 9.86 6.44
CA ASP A 390 11.02 9.57 6.41
C ASP A 390 11.66 9.86 5.04
N LEU A 391 10.98 9.46 3.97
CA LEU A 391 11.42 9.70 2.60
C LEU A 391 11.37 11.20 2.24
N THR A 392 10.28 11.88 2.56
CA THR A 392 10.14 13.32 2.28
C THR A 392 11.13 14.16 3.06
N ASP A 393 11.40 13.82 4.31
CA ASP A 393 12.42 14.49 5.14
C ASP A 393 13.84 14.34 4.53
N SER A 394 14.16 13.15 4.00
CA SER A 394 15.44 12.93 3.31
C SER A 394 15.56 13.73 2.00
N ILE A 395 14.47 13.85 1.25
CA ILE A 395 14.40 14.62 0.01
C ILE A 395 14.56 16.12 0.30
N LEU A 396 13.73 16.66 1.18
CA LEU A 396 13.69 18.10 1.47
C LEU A 396 14.98 18.62 2.10
N LYS A 397 15.63 17.81 2.93
CA LYS A 397 16.86 18.15 3.63
C LYS A 397 18.14 17.70 2.89
N ASP A 398 18.01 17.16 1.68
CA ASP A 398 19.13 16.59 0.89
C ASP A 398 20.04 15.67 1.71
N LYS A 399 19.44 14.78 2.49
CA LYS A 399 20.18 13.94 3.46
C LYS A 399 21.09 12.92 2.78
N ARG A 400 20.85 12.61 1.52
CA ARG A 400 21.60 11.61 0.73
C ARG A 400 21.74 10.26 1.42
N LYS A 401 20.71 9.88 2.15
CA LYS A 401 20.61 8.57 2.79
C LYS A 401 20.21 7.51 1.77
N VAL A 402 20.61 6.27 2.05
CA VAL A 402 20.17 5.13 1.28
C VAL A 402 18.79 4.70 1.80
N HIS A 403 17.84 4.63 0.88
CA HIS A 403 16.48 4.15 1.12
C HIS A 403 16.15 3.06 0.11
N CYS A 404 15.40 2.04 0.53
CA CYS A 404 14.87 1.05 -0.39
C CYS A 404 13.54 1.53 -0.98
N VAL A 405 13.59 2.03 -2.20
CA VAL A 405 12.47 2.66 -2.89
C VAL A 405 12.24 2.03 -4.25
N SER A 406 11.00 2.09 -4.76
CA SER A 406 10.71 1.62 -6.12
C SER A 406 11.31 2.56 -7.14
N THR A 407 12.23 2.06 -7.94
CA THR A 407 12.96 2.76 -9.00
C THR A 407 13.00 1.92 -10.26
N LEU A 408 13.29 2.55 -11.41
CA LEU A 408 13.38 1.85 -12.68
C LEU A 408 14.53 0.85 -12.67
N ALA A 409 14.21 -0.44 -12.78
CA ALA A 409 15.16 -1.55 -12.71
C ALA A 409 15.67 -2.02 -14.09
N LYS A 410 15.28 -1.36 -15.17
CA LYS A 410 15.78 -1.67 -16.52
C LYS A 410 17.32 -1.59 -16.56
N GLU A 411 17.93 -2.58 -17.20
CA GLU A 411 19.38 -2.76 -17.30
C GLU A 411 20.07 -3.17 -15.99
N CYS A 412 19.31 -3.40 -14.91
CA CYS A 412 19.81 -3.95 -13.67
C CYS A 412 19.50 -5.43 -13.57
N TYR A 413 20.42 -6.23 -13.06
CA TYR A 413 20.20 -7.67 -12.76
C TYR A 413 19.65 -8.46 -13.97
N ASN A 414 20.07 -8.13 -15.18
CA ASN A 414 19.59 -8.71 -16.46
C ASN A 414 18.09 -8.49 -16.72
N ILE A 415 17.50 -7.45 -16.15
CA ILE A 415 16.12 -7.05 -16.43
C ILE A 415 16.12 -6.10 -17.63
N ASN A 416 15.43 -6.50 -18.73
CA ASN A 416 15.36 -5.71 -19.96
C ASN A 416 14.07 -4.90 -20.09
N SER A 417 13.06 -5.22 -19.30
CA SER A 417 11.77 -4.55 -19.30
C SER A 417 11.77 -3.26 -18.46
N GLU A 418 10.91 -2.33 -18.84
CA GLU A 418 10.70 -1.08 -18.08
C GLU A 418 9.79 -1.35 -16.88
N VAL A 419 10.35 -1.89 -15.81
CA VAL A 419 9.66 -2.16 -14.55
C VAL A 419 10.30 -1.42 -13.39
N PHE A 420 9.49 -1.04 -12.42
CA PHE A 420 9.95 -0.48 -11.15
C PHE A 420 10.03 -1.59 -10.11
N LEU A 421 11.12 -1.64 -9.38
CA LEU A 421 11.33 -2.54 -8.25
C LEU A 421 11.96 -1.79 -7.10
N SER A 422 11.72 -2.25 -5.88
CA SER A 422 12.36 -1.71 -4.68
C SER A 422 13.83 -2.12 -4.64
N LEU A 423 14.70 -1.13 -4.68
CA LEU A 423 16.15 -1.27 -4.63
C LEU A 423 16.73 -0.19 -3.72
N PRO A 424 17.87 -0.44 -3.06
CA PRO A 424 18.53 0.56 -2.23
C PRO A 424 19.10 1.69 -3.10
N CYS A 425 18.65 2.91 -2.85
CA CYS A 425 19.03 4.10 -3.61
C CYS A 425 19.42 5.23 -2.69
N ILE A 426 20.42 6.01 -3.08
CA ILE A 426 20.72 7.29 -2.45
C ILE A 426 19.67 8.29 -2.89
N LEU A 427 18.95 8.86 -1.93
CA LEU A 427 17.84 9.78 -2.17
C LEU A 427 18.18 11.18 -1.71
N GLY A 428 18.08 12.14 -2.60
CA GLY A 428 18.37 13.54 -2.36
C GLY A 428 17.30 14.47 -2.89
N THR A 429 17.58 15.76 -2.91
CA THR A 429 16.62 16.81 -3.26
C THR A 429 16.11 16.73 -4.71
N HIS A 430 16.85 16.07 -5.60
CA HIS A 430 16.46 15.85 -7.00
C HIS A 430 15.96 14.41 -7.27
N GLY A 431 15.65 13.66 -6.23
CA GLY A 431 15.18 12.28 -6.31
C GLY A 431 16.31 11.27 -6.14
N VAL A 432 16.25 10.18 -6.89
CA VAL A 432 17.28 9.13 -6.87
C VAL A 432 18.56 9.66 -7.51
N ILE A 433 19.62 9.70 -6.72
CA ILE A 433 20.97 10.11 -7.17
C ILE A 433 21.69 8.92 -7.77
N GLU A 434 21.71 7.80 -7.04
CA GLU A 434 22.44 6.60 -7.41
C GLU A 434 21.76 5.36 -6.79
N MET A 435 21.81 4.25 -7.50
CA MET A 435 21.37 2.96 -7.01
C MET A 435 22.57 2.20 -6.43
N MET A 436 22.42 1.68 -5.22
CA MET A 436 23.44 0.87 -4.57
C MET A 436 23.50 -0.52 -5.19
N LYS A 437 24.70 -1.03 -5.36
CA LYS A 437 24.90 -2.37 -5.89
C LYS A 437 24.66 -3.42 -4.81
N LEU A 438 23.78 -4.38 -5.10
CA LEU A 438 23.55 -5.53 -4.24
C LEU A 438 24.68 -6.55 -4.39
N GLU A 439 24.84 -7.40 -3.38
CA GLU A 439 25.65 -8.61 -3.50
C GLU A 439 25.13 -9.51 -4.62
N GLU A 440 26.02 -10.15 -5.35
CA GLU A 440 25.66 -11.08 -6.42
C GLU A 440 25.20 -12.41 -5.81
N ASP A 441 23.90 -12.52 -5.55
CA ASP A 441 23.22 -13.72 -5.10
C ASP A 441 22.29 -14.24 -6.19
N PRO A 442 22.56 -15.41 -6.79
CA PRO A 442 21.73 -15.94 -7.88
C PRO A 442 20.27 -16.10 -7.50
N VAL A 443 19.96 -16.45 -6.25
CA VAL A 443 18.59 -16.62 -5.76
C VAL A 443 17.86 -15.27 -5.72
N VAL A 444 18.52 -14.22 -5.26
CA VAL A 444 17.97 -12.86 -5.22
C VAL A 444 17.74 -12.36 -6.66
N ILE A 445 18.72 -12.54 -7.55
CA ILE A 445 18.63 -12.12 -8.95
C ILE A 445 17.47 -12.83 -9.65
N GLU A 446 17.32 -14.14 -9.48
CA GLU A 446 16.23 -14.93 -10.06
C GLU A 446 14.85 -14.41 -9.58
N LYS A 447 14.71 -14.11 -8.28
CA LYS A 447 13.48 -13.55 -7.73
C LYS A 447 13.18 -12.16 -8.28
N LEU A 448 14.18 -11.29 -8.41
CA LEU A 448 14.01 -9.97 -9.03
C LEU A 448 13.57 -10.09 -10.49
N GLN A 449 14.16 -10.99 -11.26
CA GLN A 449 13.77 -11.25 -12.65
C GLN A 449 12.35 -11.80 -12.75
N SER A 450 11.97 -12.72 -11.88
CA SER A 450 10.61 -13.29 -11.82
C SER A 450 9.56 -12.22 -11.49
N SER A 451 9.82 -11.38 -10.49
CA SER A 451 8.96 -10.24 -10.16
C SER A 451 8.86 -9.25 -11.33
N ALA A 452 9.99 -8.94 -11.98
CA ALA A 452 10.01 -8.05 -13.13
C ALA A 452 9.16 -8.60 -14.29
N ALA A 453 9.24 -9.89 -14.58
CA ALA A 453 8.45 -10.54 -15.62
C ALA A 453 6.95 -10.47 -15.29
N SER A 454 6.55 -10.80 -14.07
CA SER A 454 5.16 -10.74 -13.62
C SER A 454 4.58 -9.33 -13.69
N ILE A 455 5.33 -8.34 -13.24
CA ILE A 455 4.92 -6.92 -13.30
C ILE A 455 4.81 -6.47 -14.75
N HIS A 456 5.78 -6.83 -15.60
CA HIS A 456 5.78 -6.47 -17.01
C HIS A 456 4.56 -7.04 -17.74
N ASP A 457 4.22 -8.30 -17.51
CA ASP A 457 3.04 -8.94 -18.09
C ASP A 457 1.74 -8.23 -17.71
N LEU A 458 1.61 -7.76 -16.48
CA LEU A 458 0.48 -6.94 -16.05
C LEU A 458 0.49 -5.57 -16.75
N GLN A 459 1.65 -4.92 -16.84
CA GLN A 459 1.78 -3.60 -17.48
C GLN A 459 1.40 -3.64 -18.95
N GLN A 460 1.72 -4.73 -19.68
CA GLN A 460 1.37 -4.90 -21.10
C GLN A 460 -0.14 -4.98 -21.33
N GLN A 461 -0.92 -5.35 -20.34
CA GLN A 461 -2.37 -5.42 -20.42
C GLN A 461 -3.07 -4.08 -20.07
N LEU A 462 -2.31 -3.10 -19.56
CA LEU A 462 -2.84 -1.80 -19.21
C LEU A 462 -2.98 -0.90 -20.44
N LYS A 463 -4.03 -0.10 -20.45
CA LYS A 463 -4.24 0.98 -21.43
C LYS A 463 -3.79 2.30 -20.78
N LEU A 464 -2.61 2.76 -21.16
CA LEU A 464 -2.04 4.04 -20.69
C LEU A 464 -2.49 5.21 -21.56
#